data_41822048d2cdcb13da92d9fa1e2ab261
#
_entry.id   41822048d2cdcb13da92d9fa1e2ab261
#
_cell.length_a   1.000
_cell.length_b   1.000
_cell.length_c   1.000
_cell.angle_alpha   90.00
_cell.angle_beta   90.00
_cell.angle_gamma   90.00
#
_symmetry.space_group_name_H-M   'P 1'
#
loop_
_entity.id
_entity.type
_entity.pdbx_description
1 polymer ?
#
loop_
_entity_poly.entity_id
_entity_poly.type
_entity_poly.pdbx_seq_one_letter_code
_entity_poly.pdbx_strand_id
1 'polypeptide(L)'
;MQFNMDGGYGSTAVGSGMLGSLGGSETVPLLITDPKPETPKWQPMSKEQLELEAGGPGWRKIRSRLVVVFWLGWLALLGASIDIIVQSPRPVAPPLLWWQRALFYRIQPILLMDAQKEVPDGIDVVCEQLPYLKSLGVKALLLEGLFHQDVSPLDLSKIAERVGTVPQIQQLLMESHNAGIKVVFDFCDLDLFGPKDSVGNNSAVPSDHTGSIQYALRFWLEQGVAGFGICDTDAAYSEKTLTEWRVLVKEFSTSDYERIVVVKQTESLPALNTSSTSVNSSLVELVMMSLLPHEHHLLSGQEVAIAVERHLSTSHGELWPSWTVGGEASPMLHRILLVLMMTLPGSPVVKYGEEIVRSPNESADMSWEREADKTIGLNDSVGEQRKLKRSALALFSSLSGSRLREETLLYGSFTFLPFNTTSLPPYSTLAPPSAPVLAFLRSWGCVHFLVLLNLGPEAQALDPAWAPSLPTAGVFVTSTGMDRLGSTSLETLRLQPEEAIVIKLFESDSYSS
;
A
#
# COMPACT_ATOMS: atom_id res chain seq x y z
N MET A 1 17.31 -5.40 -39.50
CA MET A 1 17.09 -6.78 -39.04
C MET A 1 15.95 -7.36 -39.85
N GLN A 2 16.30 -8.25 -40.79
CA GLN A 2 15.37 -8.93 -41.66
C GLN A 2 14.73 -10.10 -40.93
N PHE A 3 13.42 -10.19 -40.93
CA PHE A 3 12.70 -11.40 -40.52
C PHE A 3 12.19 -12.11 -41.77
N ASN A 4 12.75 -13.29 -42.05
CA ASN A 4 12.23 -14.28 -42.96
C ASN A 4 11.01 -14.95 -42.34
N MET A 5 9.90 -14.96 -43.05
CA MET A 5 8.77 -15.85 -42.78
C MET A 5 8.72 -16.91 -43.88
N ASP A 6 9.16 -18.12 -43.59
CA ASP A 6 8.82 -19.32 -44.31
C ASP A 6 7.62 -19.99 -43.65
N GLY A 7 6.50 -20.02 -44.32
CA GLY A 7 5.28 -20.70 -43.92
C GLY A 7 4.95 -21.82 -44.92
N GLY A 8 5.36 -23.05 -44.58
CA GLY A 8 5.03 -24.25 -45.37
C GLY A 8 3.60 -24.71 -45.14
N TYR A 9 2.84 -24.81 -46.19
CA TYR A 9 1.55 -25.50 -46.20
C TYR A 9 1.75 -27.00 -46.42
N GLY A 10 1.44 -27.80 -45.41
CA GLY A 10 1.34 -29.25 -45.49
C GLY A 10 0.01 -29.70 -46.09
N SER A 11 0.07 -30.34 -47.25
CA SER A 11 -1.06 -31.00 -47.89
C SER A 11 -1.19 -32.42 -47.34
N THR A 12 -2.32 -32.75 -46.73
CA THR A 12 -2.68 -34.13 -46.38
C THR A 12 -3.54 -34.76 -47.48
N ALA A 13 -2.96 -35.70 -48.17
CA ALA A 13 -3.68 -36.59 -49.08
C ALA A 13 -4.35 -37.73 -48.29
N VAL A 14 -5.63 -37.93 -48.55
CA VAL A 14 -6.38 -39.11 -48.05
C VAL A 14 -6.47 -40.10 -49.20
N GLY A 15 -5.91 -41.28 -48.99
CA GLY A 15 -5.91 -42.40 -49.92
C GLY A 15 -7.26 -43.07 -50.01
N SER A 16 -7.59 -43.44 -51.21
CA SER A 16 -8.74 -44.25 -51.55
C SER A 16 -8.35 -45.72 -51.61
N GLY A 17 -9.06 -46.57 -50.95
CA GLY A 17 -8.95 -48.03 -51.00
C GLY A 17 -9.97 -48.67 -51.94
N MET A 18 -9.48 -49.65 -52.66
CA MET A 18 -10.07 -50.49 -53.67
C MET A 18 -11.18 -51.44 -53.24
N LEU A 19 -11.87 -51.97 -54.25
CA LEU A 19 -12.37 -53.30 -54.61
C LEU A 19 -13.86 -53.22 -55.00
N GLY A 20 -14.32 -53.78 -56.10
CA GLY A 20 -13.99 -54.89 -56.93
C GLY A 20 -15.21 -55.32 -57.76
N SER A 21 -14.98 -55.54 -59.01
CA SER A 21 -15.45 -56.61 -59.85
C SER A 21 -16.93 -56.96 -60.08
N LEU A 22 -17.16 -57.22 -61.35
CA LEU A 22 -18.05 -58.16 -62.10
C LEU A 22 -19.37 -57.61 -62.63
N GLY A 23 -19.38 -57.46 -63.97
CA GLY A 23 -19.96 -58.39 -64.89
C GLY A 23 -21.42 -58.13 -65.27
N GLY A 24 -21.64 -57.94 -66.57
CA GLY A 24 -23.00 -58.08 -67.13
C GLY A 24 -23.23 -57.19 -68.36
N SER A 25 -23.07 -57.82 -69.52
CA SER A 25 -23.49 -57.33 -70.82
C SER A 25 -25.00 -57.21 -70.88
N GLU A 26 -25.53 -56.11 -71.41
CA GLU A 26 -26.70 -56.17 -72.33
C GLU A 26 -26.92 -54.83 -73.05
N THR A 27 -27.19 -54.93 -74.25
CA THR A 27 -27.54 -53.94 -75.26
C THR A 27 -28.93 -53.39 -75.08
N VAL A 28 -29.12 -52.06 -75.12
CA VAL A 28 -30.40 -51.40 -75.44
C VAL A 28 -30.17 -49.92 -75.83
N PRO A 29 -31.07 -49.28 -76.57
CA PRO A 29 -30.79 -48.41 -77.68
C PRO A 29 -30.61 -46.94 -77.34
N LEU A 30 -29.98 -46.25 -78.26
CA LEU A 30 -29.78 -44.79 -78.33
C LEU A 30 -31.09 -44.00 -78.15
N LEU A 31 -31.26 -43.36 -77.08
CA LEU A 31 -32.13 -42.21 -76.93
C LEU A 31 -31.29 -40.97 -77.10
N ILE A 32 -31.52 -40.24 -78.21
CA ILE A 32 -30.97 -38.91 -78.44
C ILE A 32 -31.60 -37.98 -77.39
N THR A 33 -30.84 -37.62 -76.37
CA THR A 33 -31.23 -36.61 -75.45
C THR A 33 -30.60 -35.29 -75.88
N ASP A 34 -31.42 -34.28 -76.08
CA ASP A 34 -31.04 -32.88 -76.36
C ASP A 34 -29.92 -32.39 -75.42
N PRO A 35 -28.95 -31.62 -75.95
CA PRO A 35 -27.89 -31.09 -75.09
C PRO A 35 -28.45 -30.13 -74.11
N LYS A 36 -28.44 -30.54 -72.81
CA LYS A 36 -28.68 -29.70 -71.67
C LYS A 36 -27.70 -28.54 -71.74
N PRO A 37 -28.14 -27.28 -71.60
CA PRO A 37 -27.23 -26.16 -71.65
C PRO A 37 -26.21 -26.31 -70.48
N GLU A 38 -24.94 -26.43 -70.91
CA GLU A 38 -23.81 -26.49 -69.96
C GLU A 38 -23.80 -25.19 -69.11
N THR A 39 -24.02 -25.30 -67.81
CA THR A 39 -23.72 -24.21 -66.92
C THR A 39 -22.27 -23.83 -67.11
N PRO A 40 -21.94 -22.55 -67.29
CA PRO A 40 -20.55 -22.14 -67.50
C PRO A 40 -19.72 -22.58 -66.32
N LYS A 41 -18.83 -23.53 -66.53
CA LYS A 41 -17.83 -23.91 -65.48
C LYS A 41 -17.01 -22.68 -65.19
N TRP A 42 -17.13 -22.20 -63.90
CA TRP A 42 -16.29 -21.12 -63.41
C TRP A 42 -14.80 -21.51 -63.65
N GLN A 43 -14.11 -20.79 -64.46
CA GLN A 43 -12.68 -20.91 -64.67
C GLN A 43 -12.02 -19.71 -63.97
N PRO A 44 -11.01 -19.97 -63.10
CA PRO A 44 -10.26 -18.86 -62.50
C PRO A 44 -9.56 -18.08 -63.65
N MET A 45 -9.72 -16.77 -63.63
CA MET A 45 -9.08 -15.86 -64.58
C MET A 45 -7.56 -16.00 -64.51
N SER A 46 -6.91 -15.96 -65.66
CA SER A 46 -5.45 -15.94 -65.72
C SER A 46 -4.91 -14.66 -65.13
N LYS A 47 -3.68 -14.68 -64.60
CA LYS A 47 -3.03 -13.54 -64.02
C LYS A 47 -3.08 -12.29 -64.90
N GLU A 48 -2.89 -12.44 -66.15
CA GLU A 48 -2.89 -11.38 -67.17
C GLU A 48 -4.30 -10.79 -67.39
N GLN A 49 -5.34 -11.60 -67.40
CA GLN A 49 -6.73 -11.14 -67.45
C GLN A 49 -7.16 -10.41 -66.16
N LEU A 50 -6.69 -10.92 -65.05
CA LEU A 50 -6.93 -10.27 -63.74
C LEU A 50 -6.25 -8.90 -63.65
N GLU A 51 -5.01 -8.78 -64.17
CA GLU A 51 -4.28 -7.52 -64.20
C GLU A 51 -4.91 -6.50 -65.15
N LEU A 52 -5.43 -6.92 -66.28
CA LEU A 52 -6.14 -6.08 -67.27
C LEU A 52 -7.45 -5.55 -66.67
N GLU A 53 -8.24 -6.40 -66.07
CA GLU A 53 -9.53 -6.03 -65.46
C GLU A 53 -9.37 -5.22 -64.18
N ALA A 54 -8.44 -5.61 -63.30
CA ALA A 54 -8.10 -4.92 -62.08
C ALA A 54 -7.30 -3.62 -62.29
N GLY A 55 -6.64 -3.45 -63.45
CA GLY A 55 -5.89 -2.26 -63.82
C GLY A 55 -6.73 -1.18 -64.52
N GLY A 56 -7.99 -1.45 -64.85
CA GLY A 56 -8.86 -0.51 -65.53
C GLY A 56 -9.06 0.83 -64.77
N PRO A 57 -9.23 1.93 -65.52
CA PRO A 57 -9.38 3.28 -64.89
C PRO A 57 -10.55 3.38 -63.95
N GLY A 58 -11.59 2.54 -64.07
CA GLY A 58 -12.72 2.43 -63.15
C GLY A 58 -12.30 1.83 -61.81
N TRP A 59 -11.56 0.73 -61.81
CA TRP A 59 -11.10 0.03 -60.63
C TRP A 59 -10.08 0.83 -59.83
N ARG A 60 -9.22 1.62 -60.46
CA ARG A 60 -8.30 2.54 -59.78
C ARG A 60 -9.04 3.60 -58.97
N LYS A 61 -10.13 4.15 -59.56
CA LYS A 61 -11.00 5.12 -58.85
C LYS A 61 -11.74 4.47 -57.67
N ILE A 62 -12.24 3.23 -57.86
CA ILE A 62 -12.93 2.49 -56.82
C ILE A 62 -11.98 2.16 -55.65
N ARG A 63 -10.77 1.64 -55.94
CA ARG A 63 -9.76 1.39 -54.89
C ARG A 63 -9.37 2.64 -54.15
N SER A 64 -9.13 3.75 -54.84
CA SER A 64 -8.82 5.02 -54.19
C SER A 64 -9.94 5.49 -53.27
N ARG A 65 -11.19 5.35 -53.72
CA ARG A 65 -12.36 5.67 -52.85
C ARG A 65 -12.49 4.73 -51.68
N LEU A 66 -12.29 3.44 -51.84
CA LEU A 66 -12.32 2.45 -50.77
C LEU A 66 -11.22 2.71 -49.74
N VAL A 67 -10.01 3.05 -50.18
CA VAL A 67 -8.91 3.43 -49.27
C VAL A 67 -9.26 4.70 -48.47
N VAL A 68 -9.83 5.70 -49.15
CA VAL A 68 -10.27 6.92 -48.48
C VAL A 68 -11.38 6.63 -47.45
N VAL A 69 -12.39 5.84 -47.82
CA VAL A 69 -13.47 5.43 -46.91
C VAL A 69 -12.93 4.63 -45.75
N PHE A 70 -11.99 3.72 -45.97
CA PHE A 70 -11.32 2.98 -44.89
C PHE A 70 -10.60 3.90 -43.92
N TRP A 71 -9.80 4.83 -44.43
CA TRP A 71 -9.09 5.79 -43.57
C TRP A 71 -10.04 6.73 -42.82
N LEU A 72 -11.13 7.20 -43.47
CA LEU A 72 -12.16 8.01 -42.81
C LEU A 72 -12.89 7.22 -41.72
N GLY A 73 -13.22 5.94 -41.98
CA GLY A 73 -13.80 5.05 -41.00
C GLY A 73 -12.85 4.82 -39.80
N TRP A 74 -11.58 4.59 -40.09
CA TRP A 74 -10.57 4.43 -39.02
C TRP A 74 -10.39 5.69 -38.20
N LEU A 75 -10.34 6.89 -38.82
CA LEU A 75 -10.28 8.18 -38.11
C LEU A 75 -11.53 8.44 -37.30
N ALA A 76 -12.71 8.06 -37.78
CA ALA A 76 -13.95 8.18 -37.06
C ALA A 76 -13.97 7.29 -35.80
N LEU A 77 -13.50 6.04 -35.92
CA LEU A 77 -13.33 5.12 -34.78
C LEU A 77 -12.31 5.65 -33.77
N LEU A 78 -11.19 6.17 -34.25
CA LEU A 78 -10.18 6.79 -33.40
C LEU A 78 -10.77 8.02 -32.65
N GLY A 79 -11.51 8.87 -33.37
CA GLY A 79 -12.18 10.01 -32.78
C GLY A 79 -13.21 9.60 -31.71
N ALA A 80 -14.04 8.59 -32.00
CA ALA A 80 -14.98 8.05 -31.04
C ALA A 80 -14.29 7.44 -29.82
N SER A 81 -13.18 6.73 -30.00
CA SER A 81 -12.38 6.18 -28.91
C SER A 81 -11.80 7.27 -28.02
N ILE A 82 -11.29 8.35 -28.61
CA ILE A 82 -10.77 9.50 -27.86
C ILE A 82 -11.92 10.19 -27.10
N ASP A 83 -13.07 10.37 -27.74
CA ASP A 83 -14.24 11.00 -27.12
C ASP A 83 -14.72 10.18 -25.91
N ILE A 84 -14.84 8.86 -26.03
CA ILE A 84 -15.18 7.95 -24.93
C ILE A 84 -14.15 8.08 -23.77
N ILE A 85 -12.85 8.12 -24.09
CA ILE A 85 -11.79 8.25 -23.08
C ILE A 85 -11.87 9.60 -22.36
N VAL A 86 -12.15 10.68 -23.08
CA VAL A 86 -12.23 12.04 -22.51
C VAL A 86 -13.51 12.22 -21.69
N GLN A 87 -14.61 11.63 -22.12
CA GLN A 87 -15.91 11.71 -21.42
C GLN A 87 -16.03 10.67 -20.29
N SER A 88 -15.15 9.67 -20.24
CA SER A 88 -15.16 8.67 -19.16
C SER A 88 -14.96 9.35 -17.80
N PRO A 89 -15.90 9.23 -16.85
CA PRO A 89 -15.77 9.83 -15.53
C PRO A 89 -14.61 9.17 -14.78
N ARG A 90 -13.49 9.86 -14.73
CA ARG A 90 -12.37 9.45 -13.86
C ARG A 90 -12.64 10.01 -12.47
N PRO A 91 -12.52 9.20 -11.41
CA PRO A 91 -12.56 9.75 -10.07
C PRO A 91 -11.42 10.78 -9.95
N VAL A 92 -11.80 12.03 -9.68
CA VAL A 92 -10.81 13.09 -9.45
C VAL A 92 -10.27 12.89 -8.04
N ALA A 93 -8.98 12.57 -7.93
CA ALA A 93 -8.33 12.43 -6.65
C ALA A 93 -8.32 13.77 -5.91
N PRO A 94 -8.88 13.85 -4.68
CA PRO A 94 -8.79 15.07 -3.89
C PRO A 94 -7.32 15.37 -3.60
N PRO A 95 -6.90 16.64 -3.55
CA PRO A 95 -5.55 16.98 -3.19
C PRO A 95 -5.29 16.58 -1.74
N LEU A 96 -4.51 15.53 -1.52
CA LEU A 96 -4.04 15.15 -0.18
C LEU A 96 -2.89 16.05 0.25
N LEU A 97 -2.94 16.48 1.49
CA LEU A 97 -1.85 17.18 2.15
C LEU A 97 -0.63 16.25 2.30
N TRP A 98 0.56 16.84 2.49
CA TRP A 98 1.79 16.07 2.52
C TRP A 98 1.78 14.96 3.59
N TRP A 99 1.22 15.23 4.77
CA TRP A 99 1.16 14.32 5.89
C TRP A 99 0.13 13.19 5.71
N GLN A 100 -0.91 13.42 4.91
CA GLN A 100 -1.92 12.40 4.60
C GLN A 100 -1.38 11.26 3.72
N ARG A 101 -0.41 11.55 2.87
CA ARG A 101 0.23 10.57 1.98
C ARG A 101 1.63 10.16 2.43
N ALA A 102 2.12 10.71 3.55
CA ALA A 102 3.45 10.42 4.04
C ALA A 102 3.54 9.02 4.65
N LEU A 103 4.64 8.35 4.38
CA LEU A 103 5.16 7.27 5.20
C LEU A 103 6.04 7.90 6.28
N PHE A 104 5.63 7.75 7.53
CA PHE A 104 6.38 8.22 8.68
C PHE A 104 7.37 7.16 9.15
N TYR A 105 8.53 7.59 9.60
CA TYR A 105 9.55 6.73 10.18
C TYR A 105 9.94 7.26 11.56
N ARG A 106 9.71 6.44 12.59
CA ARG A 106 10.02 6.77 13.99
C ARG A 106 11.41 6.30 14.35
N ILE A 107 12.21 7.18 14.92
CA ILE A 107 13.58 6.88 15.31
C ILE A 107 13.97 7.62 16.58
N GLN A 108 14.72 6.94 17.43
CA GLN A 108 15.38 7.52 18.60
C GLN A 108 16.87 7.62 18.28
N PRO A 109 17.44 8.82 18.07
CA PRO A 109 18.85 8.96 17.71
C PRO A 109 19.81 8.34 18.71
N ILE A 110 19.43 8.29 19.98
CA ILE A 110 20.23 7.66 21.04
C ILE A 110 20.49 6.15 20.80
N LEU A 111 19.59 5.46 20.11
CA LEU A 111 19.74 4.04 19.78
C LEU A 111 20.76 3.79 18.64
N LEU A 112 21.19 4.86 17.97
CA LEU A 112 22.14 4.80 16.86
C LEU A 112 23.57 5.10 17.28
N MET A 113 23.74 5.58 18.51
CA MET A 113 25.04 6.01 19.01
C MET A 113 25.96 4.81 19.24
N ASP A 114 27.20 4.98 18.85
CA ASP A 114 28.25 4.02 19.21
C ASP A 114 28.63 4.20 20.67
N ALA A 115 28.38 3.16 21.47
CA ALA A 115 28.70 3.17 22.91
C ALA A 115 30.21 3.39 23.20
N GLN A 116 31.08 3.24 22.19
CA GLN A 116 32.52 3.42 22.30
C GLN A 116 32.99 4.85 21.93
N LYS A 117 32.12 5.69 21.38
CA LYS A 117 32.45 7.06 21.01
C LYS A 117 32.14 8.02 22.17
N GLU A 118 33.08 8.90 22.47
CA GLU A 118 32.91 9.95 23.49
C GLU A 118 32.04 11.14 22.98
N VAL A 119 31.92 11.28 21.65
CA VAL A 119 31.19 12.38 21.03
C VAL A 119 29.80 11.90 20.62
N PRO A 120 28.74 12.66 20.97
CA PRO A 120 27.37 12.33 20.57
C PRO A 120 27.24 12.44 19.04
N ASP A 121 26.92 11.35 18.38
CA ASP A 121 26.81 11.26 16.92
C ASP A 121 25.43 10.75 16.43
N GLY A 122 24.48 10.56 17.33
CA GLY A 122 23.17 10.00 16.97
C GLY A 122 22.44 10.77 15.87
N ILE A 123 22.51 12.11 15.90
CA ILE A 123 21.91 12.97 14.86
C ILE A 123 22.66 12.86 13.54
N ASP A 124 24.00 12.81 13.59
CA ASP A 124 24.81 12.68 12.38
C ASP A 124 24.57 11.34 11.67
N VAL A 125 24.42 10.24 12.45
CA VAL A 125 24.03 8.94 11.90
C VAL A 125 22.66 8.99 11.22
N VAL A 126 21.68 9.73 11.78
CA VAL A 126 20.38 9.93 11.09
C VAL A 126 20.57 10.65 9.77
N CYS A 127 21.44 11.69 9.72
CA CYS A 127 21.75 12.40 8.47
C CYS A 127 22.36 11.47 7.41
N GLU A 128 23.31 10.63 7.78
CA GLU A 128 23.93 9.65 6.88
C GLU A 128 22.91 8.66 6.30
N GLN A 129 21.84 8.37 7.03
CA GLN A 129 20.81 7.42 6.60
C GLN A 129 19.66 8.03 5.79
N LEU A 130 19.61 9.34 5.60
CA LEU A 130 18.57 9.99 4.80
C LEU A 130 18.43 9.41 3.37
N PRO A 131 19.51 9.06 2.63
CA PRO A 131 19.41 8.42 1.32
C PRO A 131 18.71 7.06 1.38
N TYR A 132 19.01 6.26 2.41
CA TYR A 132 18.35 4.97 2.66
C TYR A 132 16.87 5.16 2.94
N LEU A 133 16.50 6.02 3.87
CA LEU A 133 15.11 6.31 4.22
C LEU A 133 14.32 6.83 3.02
N LYS A 134 14.93 7.69 2.21
CA LYS A 134 14.35 8.16 0.96
C LYS A 134 14.09 7.00 -0.02
N SER A 135 15.01 6.02 -0.12
CA SER A 135 14.86 4.85 -0.98
C SER A 135 13.72 3.93 -0.54
N LEU A 136 13.40 3.91 0.75
CA LEU A 136 12.24 3.22 1.33
C LEU A 136 10.92 3.95 1.10
N GLY A 137 10.96 5.18 0.57
CA GLY A 137 9.76 5.99 0.36
C GLY A 137 9.34 6.81 1.57
N VAL A 138 10.17 6.91 2.61
CA VAL A 138 9.91 7.75 3.80
C VAL A 138 9.78 9.21 3.38
N LYS A 139 8.77 9.88 3.92
CA LYS A 139 8.47 11.30 3.67
C LYS A 139 8.45 12.13 4.95
N ALA A 140 8.39 11.48 6.10
CA ALA A 140 8.43 12.15 7.39
C ALA A 140 9.26 11.34 8.39
N LEU A 141 10.10 12.03 9.16
CA LEU A 141 10.81 11.50 10.31
C LEU A 141 10.12 11.97 11.58
N LEU A 142 9.84 11.06 12.50
CA LEU A 142 9.41 11.35 13.85
C LEU A 142 10.59 11.05 14.79
N LEU A 143 11.20 12.10 15.33
CA LEU A 143 12.35 11.99 16.21
C LEU A 143 11.91 11.95 17.66
N GLU A 144 12.19 10.85 18.34
CA GLU A 144 11.87 10.59 19.75
C GLU A 144 13.13 10.74 20.63
N GLY A 145 12.96 11.05 21.91
CA GLY A 145 14.04 11.07 22.89
C GLY A 145 15.10 12.16 22.68
N LEU A 146 14.72 13.30 22.08
CA LEU A 146 15.64 14.41 21.82
C LEU A 146 15.97 15.24 23.06
N PHE A 147 15.09 15.25 24.07
CA PHE A 147 15.16 16.16 25.19
C PHE A 147 15.44 15.44 26.50
N HIS A 148 15.99 16.15 27.46
CA HIS A 148 16.20 15.61 28.81
C HIS A 148 14.88 15.45 29.54
N GLN A 149 14.66 14.27 30.14
CA GLN A 149 13.48 13.99 30.96
C GLN A 149 13.65 14.45 32.42
N ASP A 150 14.89 14.46 32.91
CA ASP A 150 15.19 14.60 34.37
C ASP A 150 15.60 16.02 34.81
N VAL A 151 15.56 16.99 33.90
CA VAL A 151 16.00 18.37 34.20
C VAL A 151 14.81 19.26 34.55
N SER A 152 14.75 19.78 35.77
CA SER A 152 13.76 20.76 36.16
C SER A 152 14.42 22.13 36.46
N PRO A 153 14.01 23.23 35.80
CA PRO A 153 12.91 23.35 34.83
C PRO A 153 13.27 22.78 33.48
N LEU A 154 12.28 22.17 32.79
CA LEU A 154 12.43 21.56 31.46
C LEU A 154 12.73 22.64 30.41
N ASP A 155 13.95 22.64 29.87
CA ASP A 155 14.36 23.52 28.78
C ASP A 155 14.29 22.82 27.42
N LEU A 156 13.14 22.88 26.78
CA LEU A 156 12.89 22.25 25.49
C LEU A 156 13.57 22.99 24.30
N SER A 157 14.28 24.10 24.55
CA SER A 157 15.09 24.75 23.51
C SER A 157 16.47 24.08 23.37
N LYS A 158 16.86 23.24 24.33
CA LYS A 158 18.11 22.48 24.34
C LYS A 158 17.87 21.01 24.15
N ILE A 159 18.69 20.41 23.33
CA ILE A 159 18.70 18.96 23.10
C ILE A 159 19.55 18.29 24.17
N ALA A 160 19.22 17.03 24.48
CA ALA A 160 20.04 16.22 25.38
C ALA A 160 21.46 16.10 24.83
N GLU A 161 22.46 16.50 25.61
CA GLU A 161 23.88 16.54 25.20
C GLU A 161 24.36 15.17 24.66
N ARG A 162 23.76 14.09 25.13
CA ARG A 162 24.07 12.73 24.69
C ARG A 162 23.56 12.44 23.26
N VAL A 163 22.55 13.13 22.78
CA VAL A 163 21.91 12.89 21.48
C VAL A 163 22.57 13.73 20.40
N GLY A 164 22.91 14.97 20.72
CA GLY A 164 23.52 15.90 19.77
C GLY A 164 23.42 17.34 20.18
N THR A 165 23.70 18.22 19.25
CA THR A 165 23.70 19.67 19.41
C THR A 165 22.70 20.36 18.51
N VAL A 166 22.31 21.59 18.82
CA VAL A 166 21.40 22.39 17.99
C VAL A 166 21.93 22.59 16.55
N PRO A 167 23.23 22.84 16.32
CA PRO A 167 23.78 22.90 14.94
C PRO A 167 23.61 21.60 14.16
N GLN A 168 23.79 20.43 14.79
CA GLN A 168 23.57 19.13 14.13
C GLN A 168 22.09 18.95 13.74
N ILE A 169 21.16 19.36 14.60
CA ILE A 169 19.72 19.36 14.23
C ILE A 169 19.46 20.31 13.05
N GLN A 170 20.03 21.51 13.05
CA GLN A 170 19.86 22.43 11.93
C GLN A 170 20.38 21.83 10.62
N GLN A 171 21.51 21.12 10.66
CA GLN A 171 22.03 20.39 9.52
C GLN A 171 21.07 19.27 9.10
N LEU A 172 20.58 18.47 10.04
CA LEU A 172 19.59 17.42 9.77
C LEU A 172 18.33 17.99 9.11
N LEU A 173 17.78 19.10 9.62
CA LEU A 173 16.60 19.75 9.05
C LEU A 173 16.85 20.21 7.60
N MET A 174 18.02 20.80 7.34
CA MET A 174 18.42 21.23 6.01
C MET A 174 18.57 20.05 5.04
N GLU A 175 19.28 18.99 5.44
CA GLU A 175 19.52 17.82 4.59
C GLU A 175 18.21 17.03 4.37
N SER A 176 17.38 16.89 5.39
CA SER A 176 16.05 16.27 5.29
C SER A 176 15.16 17.06 4.32
N HIS A 177 15.16 18.38 4.40
CA HIS A 177 14.44 19.25 3.46
C HIS A 177 14.89 19.01 2.01
N ASN A 178 16.20 18.95 1.76
CA ASN A 178 16.77 18.66 0.44
C ASN A 178 16.44 17.23 -0.05
N ALA A 179 16.32 16.29 0.88
CA ALA A 179 15.86 14.92 0.58
C ALA A 179 14.35 14.83 0.32
N GLY A 180 13.58 15.88 0.64
CA GLY A 180 12.12 15.92 0.57
C GLY A 180 11.46 15.17 1.73
N ILE A 181 12.12 15.09 2.87
CA ILE A 181 11.66 14.45 4.12
C ILE A 181 11.36 15.55 5.14
N LYS A 182 10.19 15.48 5.77
CA LYS A 182 9.76 16.40 6.83
C LYS A 182 10.19 15.85 8.18
N VAL A 183 10.54 16.70 9.14
CA VAL A 183 10.97 16.29 10.47
C VAL A 183 9.96 16.77 11.51
N VAL A 184 9.49 15.84 12.33
CA VAL A 184 8.54 16.06 13.44
C VAL A 184 9.23 15.65 14.74
N PHE A 185 9.11 16.45 15.78
CA PHE A 185 9.67 16.15 17.09
C PHE A 185 8.62 15.51 17.99
N ASP A 186 8.97 14.44 18.67
CA ASP A 186 8.08 13.76 19.62
C ASP A 186 8.37 14.20 21.05
N PHE A 187 7.33 14.67 21.71
CA PHE A 187 7.35 15.07 23.12
C PHE A 187 6.64 14.07 24.04
N CYS A 188 6.31 12.90 23.52
CA CYS A 188 5.48 11.91 24.20
C CYS A 188 6.08 11.44 25.54
N ASP A 189 7.40 11.31 25.58
CA ASP A 189 8.11 10.81 26.77
C ASP A 189 8.44 11.90 27.80
N LEU A 190 7.99 13.14 27.55
CA LEU A 190 8.30 14.29 28.42
C LEU A 190 7.14 14.58 29.38
N ASP A 191 7.46 14.76 30.65
CA ASP A 191 6.50 15.27 31.63
C ASP A 191 6.42 16.80 31.52
N LEU A 192 5.69 17.27 30.50
CA LEU A 192 5.59 18.69 30.16
C LEU A 192 4.92 19.54 31.24
N PHE A 193 4.16 18.94 32.16
CA PHE A 193 3.32 19.64 33.12
C PHE A 193 3.58 19.25 34.57
N GLY A 194 4.60 18.45 34.83
CA GLY A 194 5.01 18.03 36.17
C GLY A 194 4.34 16.74 36.66
N PRO A 195 4.76 16.20 37.81
CA PRO A 195 4.34 14.89 38.29
C PRO A 195 2.83 14.82 38.57
N LYS A 196 2.22 13.68 38.16
CA LYS A 196 0.78 13.39 38.25
C LYS A 196 0.20 13.38 39.67
N ASP A 197 1.06 13.37 40.70
CA ASP A 197 0.64 13.27 42.11
C ASP A 197 0.01 14.56 42.70
N SER A 198 -0.03 15.65 41.95
CA SER A 198 -0.63 16.91 42.35
C SER A 198 -2.11 17.12 41.96
N VAL A 199 -2.80 16.06 41.51
CA VAL A 199 -4.25 16.11 41.17
C VAL A 199 -5.11 16.05 42.45
N GLY A 200 -4.86 16.94 43.35
CA GLY A 200 -5.69 17.18 44.50
C GLY A 200 -5.86 18.70 44.73
N ASN A 201 -7.00 19.21 44.35
CA ASN A 201 -7.45 20.60 44.48
C ASN A 201 -6.97 21.59 43.39
N ASN A 202 -7.88 21.91 42.47
CA ASN A 202 -8.04 23.21 41.77
C ASN A 202 -6.80 24.11 41.59
N SER A 203 -5.62 23.57 41.45
CA SER A 203 -4.43 24.35 41.18
C SER A 203 -4.29 24.52 39.68
N ALA A 204 -4.56 25.73 39.20
CA ALA A 204 -4.21 26.16 37.87
C ALA A 204 -2.74 25.75 37.61
N VAL A 205 -2.47 25.07 36.47
CA VAL A 205 -1.12 24.80 35.98
C VAL A 205 -0.32 26.09 36.12
N PRO A 206 0.89 26.07 36.71
CA PRO A 206 1.67 27.30 36.87
C PRO A 206 1.86 27.94 35.51
N SER A 207 1.44 29.17 35.34
CA SER A 207 1.47 29.93 34.09
C SER A 207 2.88 30.04 33.46
N ASP A 208 3.92 29.85 34.27
CA ASP A 208 5.33 29.90 33.83
C ASP A 208 5.72 28.72 32.90
N HIS A 209 5.19 27.50 33.10
CA HIS A 209 5.53 26.35 32.26
C HIS A 209 4.93 26.46 30.85
N THR A 210 3.71 26.98 30.73
CA THR A 210 3.04 27.16 29.46
C THR A 210 3.84 28.13 28.54
N GLY A 211 4.36 29.20 29.10
CA GLY A 211 5.18 30.18 28.37
C GLY A 211 6.50 29.57 27.84
N SER A 212 7.15 28.74 28.66
CA SER A 212 8.40 28.06 28.27
C SER A 212 8.18 27.06 27.11
N ILE A 213 7.07 26.30 27.18
CA ILE A 213 6.71 25.34 26.11
C ILE A 213 6.41 26.09 24.81
N GLN A 214 5.58 27.13 24.85
CA GLN A 214 5.26 27.94 23.66
C GLN A 214 6.52 28.57 23.03
N TYR A 215 7.46 29.05 23.87
CA TYR A 215 8.74 29.57 23.39
C TYR A 215 9.55 28.49 22.66
N ALA A 216 9.64 27.28 23.24
CA ALA A 216 10.36 26.16 22.63
C ALA A 216 9.72 25.71 21.30
N LEU A 217 8.37 25.61 21.25
CA LEU A 217 7.66 25.30 20.02
C LEU A 217 7.96 26.33 18.92
N ARG A 218 7.87 27.64 19.26
CA ARG A 218 8.20 28.72 18.32
C ARG A 218 9.63 28.61 17.84
N PHE A 219 10.59 28.43 18.74
CA PHE A 219 12.00 28.26 18.41
C PHE A 219 12.21 27.15 17.38
N TRP A 220 11.64 25.96 17.59
CA TRP A 220 11.81 24.84 16.66
C TRP A 220 11.05 25.02 15.35
N LEU A 221 9.90 25.68 15.37
CA LEU A 221 9.19 26.04 14.13
C LEU A 221 10.00 27.02 13.26
N GLU A 222 10.69 27.98 13.88
CA GLU A 222 11.63 28.88 13.21
C GLU A 222 12.82 28.15 12.60
N GLN A 223 13.30 27.06 13.27
CA GLN A 223 14.35 26.21 12.71
C GLN A 223 13.87 25.33 11.55
N GLY A 224 12.57 25.22 11.30
CA GLY A 224 12.03 24.48 10.18
C GLY A 224 11.44 23.11 10.52
N VAL A 225 11.21 22.80 11.80
CA VAL A 225 10.51 21.59 12.22
C VAL A 225 9.10 21.55 11.65
N ALA A 226 8.67 20.41 11.13
CA ALA A 226 7.38 20.26 10.44
C ALA A 226 6.20 20.04 11.38
N GLY A 227 6.44 19.76 12.65
CA GLY A 227 5.38 19.56 13.62
C GLY A 227 5.84 18.89 14.90
N PHE A 228 4.89 18.58 15.76
CA PHE A 228 5.14 18.01 17.08
C PHE A 228 4.24 16.81 17.35
N GLY A 229 4.80 15.76 17.97
CA GLY A 229 4.11 14.61 18.51
C GLY A 229 3.86 14.76 20.01
N ILE A 230 2.69 14.34 20.47
CA ILE A 230 2.29 14.33 21.89
C ILE A 230 1.56 13.03 22.21
N CYS A 231 1.55 12.64 23.49
CA CYS A 231 0.78 11.48 23.94
C CYS A 231 -0.62 11.86 24.45
N ASP A 232 -1.55 10.93 24.32
CA ASP A 232 -2.94 11.07 24.80
C ASP A 232 -3.11 10.81 26.31
N THR A 233 -2.07 10.32 26.99
CA THR A 233 -2.09 10.06 28.44
C THR A 233 -1.95 11.29 29.30
N ASP A 234 -1.51 12.39 28.75
CA ASP A 234 -1.35 13.61 29.50
C ASP A 234 -2.70 14.31 29.64
N ALA A 235 -3.31 14.15 30.83
CA ALA A 235 -4.51 14.89 31.23
C ALA A 235 -4.34 16.42 31.15
N ALA A 236 -3.11 16.89 30.97
CA ALA A 236 -2.74 18.28 30.79
C ALA A 236 -2.96 18.81 29.35
N TYR A 237 -3.17 17.96 28.37
CA TYR A 237 -3.57 18.40 27.03
C TYR A 237 -5.05 18.79 27.02
N SER A 238 -5.34 19.80 27.83
CA SER A 238 -6.66 20.42 27.76
C SER A 238 -6.90 20.98 26.36
N GLU A 239 -8.16 21.01 25.95
CA GLU A 239 -8.58 21.65 24.71
C GLU A 239 -7.99 23.06 24.55
N LYS A 240 -7.83 23.78 25.67
CA LYS A 240 -7.20 25.09 25.71
C LYS A 240 -5.74 25.05 25.25
N THR A 241 -4.93 24.11 25.78
CA THR A 241 -3.51 23.98 25.43
C THR A 241 -3.34 23.61 23.95
N LEU A 242 -4.12 22.62 23.46
CA LEU A 242 -4.08 22.26 22.06
C LEU A 242 -4.54 23.41 21.14
N THR A 243 -5.52 24.20 21.56
CA THR A 243 -5.96 25.38 20.82
C THR A 243 -4.84 26.42 20.72
N GLU A 244 -4.12 26.69 21.81
CA GLU A 244 -2.97 27.60 21.83
C GLU A 244 -1.84 27.09 20.90
N TRP A 245 -1.51 25.79 20.96
CA TRP A 245 -0.54 25.17 20.07
C TRP A 245 -0.97 25.25 18.61
N ARG A 246 -2.25 25.02 18.34
CA ARG A 246 -2.82 25.10 16.99
C ARG A 246 -2.67 26.50 16.38
N VAL A 247 -2.91 27.55 17.17
CA VAL A 247 -2.70 28.94 16.72
C VAL A 247 -1.25 29.15 16.34
N LEU A 248 -0.33 28.71 17.19
CA LEU A 248 1.12 28.83 16.94
C LEU A 248 1.55 28.06 15.70
N VAL A 249 1.14 26.78 15.59
CA VAL A 249 1.48 25.92 14.43
C VAL A 249 0.93 26.52 13.13
N LYS A 250 -0.27 27.08 13.16
CA LYS A 250 -0.87 27.76 12.00
C LYS A 250 -0.12 29.04 11.60
N GLU A 251 0.43 29.79 12.55
CA GLU A 251 1.23 30.99 12.26
C GLU A 251 2.43 30.67 11.37
N PHE A 252 3.04 29.49 11.56
CA PHE A 252 4.19 29.02 10.78
C PHE A 252 3.83 28.15 9.58
N SER A 253 2.54 27.88 9.36
CA SER A 253 2.07 27.07 8.24
C SER A 253 1.83 27.92 7.01
N THR A 254 2.22 27.39 5.84
CA THR A 254 1.91 27.97 4.52
C THR A 254 1.12 26.94 3.72
N SER A 255 0.52 27.35 2.58
CA SER A 255 -0.21 26.44 1.69
C SER A 255 0.63 25.23 1.23
N ASP A 256 1.93 25.43 1.03
CA ASP A 256 2.86 24.40 0.54
C ASP A 256 3.60 23.69 1.67
N TYR A 257 3.58 24.26 2.87
CA TYR A 257 4.32 23.77 4.01
C TYR A 257 3.48 23.85 5.30
N GLU A 258 2.47 23.00 5.37
CA GLU A 258 1.64 22.89 6.56
C GLU A 258 2.41 22.23 7.70
N ARG A 259 2.29 22.81 8.91
CA ARG A 259 2.81 22.23 10.15
C ARG A 259 1.74 21.42 10.84
N ILE A 260 2.12 20.35 11.53
CA ILE A 260 1.18 19.37 12.09
C ILE A 260 1.37 19.15 13.57
N VAL A 261 0.28 18.76 14.23
CA VAL A 261 0.28 18.15 15.55
C VAL A 261 -0.17 16.70 15.43
N VAL A 262 0.63 15.79 15.95
CA VAL A 262 0.38 14.34 15.93
C VAL A 262 0.09 13.89 17.36
N VAL A 263 -1.02 13.19 17.58
CA VAL A 263 -1.32 12.56 18.87
C VAL A 263 -1.05 11.07 18.77
N LYS A 264 -0.22 10.57 19.67
CA LYS A 264 0.07 9.15 19.82
C LYS A 264 -0.84 8.58 20.89
N GLN A 265 -1.72 7.66 20.51
CA GLN A 265 -2.55 6.95 21.47
C GLN A 265 -1.72 5.86 22.14
N THR A 266 -1.83 5.80 23.47
CA THR A 266 -1.18 4.77 24.28
C THR A 266 -2.00 3.49 24.32
N GLU A 267 -3.31 3.60 24.12
CA GLU A 267 -4.18 2.44 23.99
C GLU A 267 -4.03 1.83 22.59
N SER A 268 -3.80 0.52 22.56
CA SER A 268 -3.76 -0.26 21.32
C SER A 268 -5.16 -0.77 20.94
N LEU A 269 -5.35 -1.10 19.67
CA LEU A 269 -6.48 -1.92 19.24
C LEU A 269 -6.32 -3.36 19.77
N PRO A 270 -7.35 -4.01 20.29
CA PRO A 270 -8.74 -3.56 20.43
C PRO A 270 -9.12 -3.22 21.88
N ALA A 271 -9.09 -1.97 22.26
CA ALA A 271 -9.66 -1.55 23.51
C ALA A 271 -11.20 -1.55 23.41
N LEU A 272 -11.82 -2.66 23.79
CA LEU A 272 -13.28 -2.83 23.70
C LEU A 272 -14.07 -2.02 24.74
N ASN A 273 -13.44 -1.48 25.80
CA ASN A 273 -14.12 -1.05 27.03
C ASN A 273 -13.77 0.34 27.54
N THR A 274 -12.98 1.13 26.87
CA THR A 274 -12.61 2.44 27.41
C THR A 274 -13.47 3.56 26.85
N SER A 275 -14.08 4.29 27.77
CA SER A 275 -14.52 5.66 27.56
C SER A 275 -13.28 6.54 27.29
N SER A 276 -12.67 6.35 26.13
CA SER A 276 -11.56 7.20 25.70
C SER A 276 -12.07 8.63 25.64
N THR A 277 -11.43 9.51 26.39
CA THR A 277 -11.54 10.95 26.19
C THR A 277 -11.20 11.18 24.72
N SER A 278 -12.21 11.47 23.90
CA SER A 278 -12.00 11.68 22.47
C SER A 278 -11.11 12.91 22.31
N VAL A 279 -9.95 12.70 21.71
CA VAL A 279 -9.10 13.81 21.26
C VAL A 279 -9.96 14.68 20.35
N ASN A 280 -9.99 15.99 20.61
CA ASN A 280 -10.76 16.90 19.77
C ASN A 280 -10.14 16.93 18.36
N SER A 281 -10.83 16.30 17.43
CA SER A 281 -10.39 16.09 16.04
C SER A 281 -10.06 17.37 15.29
N SER A 282 -10.63 18.49 15.70
CA SER A 282 -10.40 19.78 15.05
C SER A 282 -9.04 20.42 15.41
N LEU A 283 -8.36 19.90 16.42
CA LEU A 283 -7.13 20.49 16.98
C LEU A 283 -5.85 19.77 16.55
N VAL A 284 -5.95 18.58 15.97
CA VAL A 284 -4.81 17.75 15.56
C VAL A 284 -4.98 17.25 14.13
N GLU A 285 -3.89 17.01 13.41
CA GLU A 285 -3.88 16.51 12.05
C GLU A 285 -3.91 14.98 11.99
N LEU A 286 -3.13 14.33 12.86
CA LEU A 286 -2.94 12.89 12.86
C LEU A 286 -3.16 12.30 14.24
N VAL A 287 -3.85 11.16 14.29
CA VAL A 287 -3.93 10.32 15.47
C VAL A 287 -3.28 8.97 15.15
N MET A 288 -2.18 8.68 15.85
CA MET A 288 -1.40 7.47 15.67
C MET A 288 -1.90 6.37 16.61
N MET A 289 -2.23 5.22 16.05
CA MET A 289 -2.74 4.06 16.78
C MET A 289 -1.85 2.84 16.58
N SER A 290 -1.68 2.06 17.65
CA SER A 290 -1.01 0.76 17.60
C SER A 290 -1.97 -0.34 17.17
N LEU A 291 -1.55 -1.18 16.22
CA LEU A 291 -2.32 -2.35 15.75
C LEU A 291 -2.22 -3.53 16.73
N LEU A 292 -1.10 -3.66 17.46
CA LEU A 292 -0.93 -4.69 18.47
C LEU A 292 -1.40 -4.21 19.83
N PRO A 293 -2.18 -5.02 20.56
CA PRO A 293 -2.43 -4.79 21.97
C PRO A 293 -1.14 -4.94 22.78
N HIS A 294 -1.05 -4.22 23.89
CA HIS A 294 0.09 -4.33 24.82
C HIS A 294 0.06 -5.65 25.61
N GLU A 295 -1.07 -6.34 25.63
CA GLU A 295 -1.24 -7.61 26.33
C GLU A 295 -1.12 -8.78 25.36
N HIS A 296 -0.44 -9.84 25.79
CA HIS A 296 -0.21 -11.06 25.02
C HIS A 296 -1.48 -11.89 24.88
N HIS A 297 -2.40 -11.52 24.01
CA HIS A 297 -3.44 -12.45 23.60
C HIS A 297 -3.46 -12.63 22.08
N LEU A 298 -3.97 -13.79 21.64
CA LEU A 298 -4.08 -14.11 20.23
C LEU A 298 -5.03 -13.11 19.56
N LEU A 299 -4.55 -12.43 18.54
CA LEU A 299 -5.36 -11.53 17.73
C LEU A 299 -6.41 -12.33 16.93
N SER A 300 -7.65 -11.94 17.10
CA SER A 300 -8.73 -12.38 16.24
C SER A 300 -8.89 -11.42 15.06
N GLY A 301 -9.00 -11.97 13.84
CA GLY A 301 -9.26 -11.15 12.66
C GLY A 301 -10.53 -10.29 12.80
N GLN A 302 -11.56 -10.81 13.47
CA GLN A 302 -12.80 -10.08 13.73
C GLN A 302 -12.61 -8.91 14.73
N GLU A 303 -11.83 -9.11 15.79
CA GLU A 303 -11.54 -8.05 16.77
C GLU A 303 -10.75 -6.92 16.12
N VAL A 304 -9.73 -7.24 15.33
CA VAL A 304 -8.97 -6.25 14.56
C VAL A 304 -9.89 -5.52 13.57
N ALA A 305 -10.77 -6.24 12.86
CA ALA A 305 -11.72 -5.66 11.92
C ALA A 305 -12.65 -4.66 12.61
N ILE A 306 -13.29 -5.06 13.71
CA ILE A 306 -14.21 -4.21 14.47
C ILE A 306 -13.48 -2.97 15.01
N ALA A 307 -12.26 -3.12 15.49
CA ALA A 307 -11.49 -2.02 16.05
C ALA A 307 -11.08 -1.00 14.97
N VAL A 308 -10.60 -1.48 13.82
CA VAL A 308 -10.27 -0.64 12.66
C VAL A 308 -11.52 0.08 12.13
N GLU A 309 -12.64 -0.65 11.95
CA GLU A 309 -13.90 -0.07 11.45
C GLU A 309 -14.45 0.99 12.40
N ARG A 310 -14.42 0.72 13.71
CA ARG A 310 -14.83 1.69 14.73
C ARG A 310 -13.99 2.96 14.64
N HIS A 311 -12.66 2.82 14.54
CA HIS A 311 -11.79 3.98 14.43
C HIS A 311 -12.06 4.78 13.17
N LEU A 312 -12.21 4.13 12.02
CA LEU A 312 -12.51 4.78 10.74
C LEU A 312 -13.89 5.45 10.73
N SER A 313 -14.90 4.87 11.38
CA SER A 313 -16.25 5.43 11.44
C SER A 313 -16.38 6.56 12.47
N THR A 314 -15.68 6.48 13.60
CA THR A 314 -15.69 7.54 14.64
C THR A 314 -15.04 8.81 14.14
N SER A 315 -14.09 8.71 13.24
CA SER A 315 -13.35 9.85 12.68
C SER A 315 -14.18 10.76 11.77
N HIS A 316 -15.40 10.40 11.38
CA HIS A 316 -16.32 11.16 10.52
C HIS A 316 -15.67 11.97 9.38
N GLY A 317 -14.50 11.55 8.91
CA GLY A 317 -13.73 12.22 7.86
C GLY A 317 -12.92 13.45 8.32
N GLU A 318 -12.98 13.85 9.57
CA GLU A 318 -12.22 14.99 10.11
C GLU A 318 -10.82 14.60 10.59
N LEU A 319 -10.68 13.40 11.18
CA LEU A 319 -9.39 12.87 11.61
C LEU A 319 -8.78 11.97 10.55
N TRP A 320 -7.50 12.18 10.27
CA TRP A 320 -6.75 11.28 9.41
C TRP A 320 -6.09 10.19 10.25
N PRO A 321 -6.42 8.91 10.03
CA PRO A 321 -5.86 7.82 10.82
C PRO A 321 -4.38 7.61 10.49
N SER A 322 -3.63 7.20 11.49
CA SER A 322 -2.23 6.82 11.35
C SER A 322 -1.97 5.54 12.13
N TRP A 323 -1.26 4.61 11.51
CA TRP A 323 -1.11 3.24 12.01
C TRP A 323 0.34 2.90 12.25
N THR A 324 0.62 2.30 13.41
CA THR A 324 1.91 1.67 13.73
C THR A 324 1.68 0.23 14.15
N VAL A 325 2.66 -0.65 13.92
CA VAL A 325 2.56 -2.05 14.39
C VAL A 325 2.45 -2.05 15.91
N GLY A 326 3.34 -1.38 16.61
CA GLY A 326 3.40 -1.33 18.07
C GLY A 326 3.69 -2.68 18.71
N GLY A 327 4.05 -2.71 19.99
CA GLY A 327 4.22 -3.93 20.77
C GLY A 327 5.27 -4.93 20.23
N GLU A 328 5.29 -6.11 20.84
CA GLU A 328 6.15 -7.22 20.45
C GLU A 328 5.34 -8.25 19.63
N ALA A 329 5.83 -8.62 18.45
CA ALA A 329 5.21 -9.61 17.60
C ALA A 329 6.22 -10.66 17.16
N SER A 330 5.73 -11.88 16.88
CA SER A 330 6.55 -12.86 16.17
C SER A 330 6.94 -12.31 14.79
N PRO A 331 8.07 -12.72 14.21
CA PRO A 331 8.49 -12.23 12.88
C PRO A 331 7.44 -12.43 11.79
N MET A 332 6.65 -13.50 11.85
CA MET A 332 5.58 -13.76 10.88
C MET A 332 4.39 -12.83 11.10
N LEU A 333 3.92 -12.68 12.34
CA LEU A 333 2.85 -11.75 12.69
C LEU A 333 3.25 -10.31 12.33
N HIS A 334 4.51 -9.94 12.58
CA HIS A 334 5.02 -8.62 12.22
C HIS A 334 4.91 -8.35 10.71
N ARG A 335 5.27 -9.32 9.86
CA ARG A 335 5.10 -9.21 8.39
C ARG A 335 3.63 -9.04 7.99
N ILE A 336 2.71 -9.77 8.65
CA ILE A 336 1.26 -9.63 8.42
C ILE A 336 0.80 -8.22 8.78
N LEU A 337 1.23 -7.72 9.94
CA LEU A 337 0.87 -6.38 10.42
C LEU A 337 1.47 -5.27 9.55
N LEU A 338 2.66 -5.46 8.97
CA LEU A 338 3.20 -4.56 7.95
C LEU A 338 2.31 -4.51 6.71
N VAL A 339 1.82 -5.67 6.23
CA VAL A 339 0.88 -5.70 5.10
C VAL A 339 -0.40 -4.95 5.46
N LEU A 340 -0.95 -5.21 6.64
CA LEU A 340 -2.15 -4.52 7.13
C LEU A 340 -1.94 -3.01 7.19
N MET A 341 -0.91 -2.55 7.91
CA MET A 341 -0.60 -1.14 8.08
C MET A 341 -0.42 -0.40 6.74
N MET A 342 0.26 -1.03 5.78
CA MET A 342 0.55 -0.43 4.48
C MET A 342 -0.66 -0.40 3.54
N THR A 343 -1.68 -1.20 3.80
CA THR A 343 -2.89 -1.29 2.95
C THR A 343 -4.11 -0.61 3.56
N LEU A 344 -4.11 -0.33 4.85
CA LEU A 344 -5.16 0.45 5.51
C LEU A 344 -5.21 1.90 4.98
N PRO A 345 -6.41 2.55 5.02
CA PRO A 345 -6.50 4.00 4.78
C PRO A 345 -5.76 4.77 5.88
N GLY A 346 -5.18 5.90 5.53
CA GLY A 346 -4.42 6.72 6.48
C GLY A 346 -2.91 6.69 6.25
N SER A 347 -2.12 7.15 7.21
CA SER A 347 -0.66 7.27 7.11
C SER A 347 0.04 6.18 7.92
N PRO A 348 0.86 5.32 7.31
CA PRO A 348 1.64 4.33 8.05
C PRO A 348 2.82 4.97 8.78
N VAL A 349 3.11 4.46 9.97
CA VAL A 349 4.24 4.87 10.81
C VAL A 349 5.07 3.66 11.16
N VAL A 350 6.29 3.61 10.68
CA VAL A 350 7.23 2.50 10.86
C VAL A 350 8.27 2.90 11.90
N LYS A 351 8.51 2.05 12.88
CA LYS A 351 9.59 2.24 13.85
C LYS A 351 10.90 1.72 13.29
N TYR A 352 11.99 2.33 13.67
CA TYR A 352 13.35 1.90 13.37
C TYR A 352 13.55 0.39 13.58
N GLY A 353 13.95 -0.31 12.54
CA GLY A 353 14.16 -1.76 12.52
C GLY A 353 12.92 -2.61 12.19
N GLU A 354 11.71 -2.03 12.17
CA GLU A 354 10.50 -2.76 11.76
C GLU A 354 10.52 -3.16 10.29
N GLU A 355 11.19 -2.39 9.42
CA GLU A 355 11.32 -2.70 8.00
C GLU A 355 12.11 -3.98 7.72
N ILE A 356 12.96 -4.39 8.68
CA ILE A 356 13.72 -5.64 8.60
C ILE A 356 13.15 -6.74 9.50
N VAL A 357 12.04 -6.46 10.19
CA VAL A 357 11.35 -7.38 11.13
C VAL A 357 12.31 -7.89 12.20
N ARG A 358 12.93 -6.97 12.90
CA ARG A 358 13.85 -7.28 13.97
C ARG A 358 13.12 -7.77 15.22
N SER A 359 13.71 -8.75 15.93
CA SER A 359 13.20 -9.18 17.22
C SER A 359 13.53 -8.15 18.30
N PRO A 360 12.57 -7.81 19.20
CA PRO A 360 12.80 -6.83 20.26
C PRO A 360 13.89 -7.22 21.28
N ASN A 361 14.26 -8.51 21.35
CA ASN A 361 15.27 -9.03 22.25
C ASN A 361 16.70 -8.96 21.69
N GLU A 362 16.88 -8.50 20.46
CA GLU A 362 18.20 -8.33 19.86
C GLU A 362 18.74 -6.94 20.21
N SER A 363 20.02 -6.89 20.64
CA SER A 363 20.67 -5.65 21.09
C SER A 363 20.56 -4.52 20.08
N ALA A 364 20.55 -3.28 20.57
CA ALA A 364 20.17 -2.06 19.83
C ALA A 364 21.02 -1.72 18.59
N ASP A 365 22.07 -2.48 18.31
CA ASP A 365 22.97 -2.26 17.17
C ASP A 365 22.39 -2.79 15.86
N MET A 366 21.51 -2.04 15.24
CA MET A 366 21.19 -2.23 13.84
C MET A 366 22.37 -1.77 12.99
N SER A 367 23.09 -2.71 12.40
CA SER A 367 24.16 -2.41 11.47
C SER A 367 23.58 -1.98 10.12
N TRP A 368 23.53 -0.69 9.86
CA TRP A 368 23.11 -0.14 8.55
C TRP A 368 24.15 -0.27 7.45
N GLU A 369 25.23 -0.93 7.60
CA GLU A 369 26.34 -1.15 6.69
C GLU A 369 27.70 -0.97 7.38
N ARG A 370 27.88 -1.51 8.56
CA ARG A 370 29.27 -1.77 8.97
C ARG A 370 29.75 -3.02 8.26
N GLU A 371 30.79 -2.89 7.46
CA GLU A 371 31.54 -4.02 6.97
C GLU A 371 31.87 -4.95 8.13
N ALA A 372 31.14 -6.03 8.18
CA ALA A 372 31.41 -7.31 8.75
C ALA A 372 32.47 -7.40 9.85
N ASP A 373 32.03 -7.41 11.07
CA ASP A 373 32.59 -8.38 12.01
C ASP A 373 31.77 -9.68 11.89
N LYS A 374 32.43 -10.75 11.40
CA LYS A 374 31.83 -11.97 10.82
C LYS A 374 31.23 -12.94 11.83
N THR A 375 30.85 -12.53 13.02
CA THR A 375 30.49 -13.43 14.13
C THR A 375 29.09 -13.30 14.70
N ILE A 376 28.24 -12.43 14.16
CA ILE A 376 26.87 -12.24 14.67
C ILE A 376 25.86 -12.57 13.57
N GLY A 377 24.85 -13.36 13.92
CA GLY A 377 23.72 -13.92 13.18
C GLY A 377 23.41 -13.35 11.77
N LEU A 378 23.49 -14.20 10.80
CA LEU A 378 23.56 -13.97 9.35
C LEU A 378 22.40 -13.20 8.67
N ASN A 379 21.32 -12.79 9.36
CA ASN A 379 20.13 -12.26 8.70
C ASN A 379 19.72 -10.82 9.09
N ASP A 380 20.48 -10.15 9.97
CA ASP A 380 19.96 -8.96 10.65
C ASP A 380 20.44 -7.62 10.08
N SER A 381 21.41 -7.62 9.15
CA SER A 381 21.85 -6.36 8.54
C SER A 381 20.98 -6.00 7.32
N VAL A 382 20.70 -4.71 7.15
CA VAL A 382 20.06 -4.17 5.96
C VAL A 382 20.80 -4.60 4.68
N GLY A 383 22.14 -4.64 4.72
CA GLY A 383 22.98 -5.06 3.60
C GLY A 383 22.75 -6.53 3.21
N GLU A 384 22.61 -7.43 4.17
CA GLU A 384 22.32 -8.85 3.91
C GLU A 384 20.88 -9.02 3.39
N GLN A 385 19.90 -8.33 3.97
CA GLN A 385 18.52 -8.41 3.53
C GLN A 385 18.31 -7.85 2.11
N ARG A 386 19.10 -6.85 1.69
CA ARG A 386 19.08 -6.35 0.30
C ARG A 386 19.48 -7.42 -0.71
N LYS A 387 20.33 -8.37 -0.34
CA LYS A 387 20.75 -9.48 -1.23
C LYS A 387 19.66 -10.56 -1.35
N LEU A 388 18.77 -10.66 -0.39
CA LEU A 388 17.72 -11.67 -0.34
C LEU A 388 16.44 -11.18 -1.03
N LYS A 389 15.99 -11.88 -2.08
CA LYS A 389 14.78 -11.54 -2.83
C LYS A 389 13.47 -11.64 -2.01
N ARG A 390 13.48 -12.39 -0.92
CA ARG A 390 12.31 -12.67 -0.07
C ARG A 390 12.54 -12.23 1.38
N SER A 391 13.27 -11.16 1.57
CA SER A 391 13.52 -10.58 2.89
C SER A 391 12.34 -9.73 3.37
N ALA A 392 12.32 -9.42 4.66
CA ALA A 392 11.37 -8.46 5.21
C ALA A 392 11.52 -7.08 4.57
N LEU A 393 12.76 -6.65 4.34
CA LEU A 393 13.07 -5.39 3.65
C LEU A 393 12.53 -5.36 2.21
N ALA A 394 12.61 -6.49 1.48
CA ALA A 394 12.05 -6.60 0.15
C ALA A 394 10.52 -6.50 0.17
N LEU A 395 9.86 -7.15 1.14
CA LEU A 395 8.41 -7.02 1.37
C LEU A 395 8.04 -5.56 1.65
N PHE A 396 8.73 -4.93 2.60
CA PHE A 396 8.50 -3.53 2.95
C PHE A 396 8.65 -2.60 1.75
N SER A 397 9.74 -2.74 0.99
CA SER A 397 10.00 -1.94 -0.21
C SER A 397 8.93 -2.14 -1.29
N SER A 398 8.44 -3.37 -1.46
CA SER A 398 7.34 -3.69 -2.38
C SER A 398 6.04 -3.01 -1.97
N LEU A 399 5.68 -3.08 -0.68
CA LEU A 399 4.48 -2.46 -0.12
C LEU A 399 4.54 -0.93 -0.20
N SER A 400 5.66 -0.34 0.22
CA SER A 400 5.88 1.11 0.14
C SER A 400 5.81 1.61 -1.30
N GLY A 401 6.50 0.91 -2.22
CA GLY A 401 6.46 1.23 -3.64
C GLY A 401 5.06 1.09 -4.25
N SER A 402 4.28 0.09 -3.83
CA SER A 402 2.89 -0.07 -4.27
C SER A 402 2.02 1.05 -3.75
N ARG A 403 2.15 1.42 -2.48
CA ARG A 403 1.41 2.54 -1.89
C ARG A 403 1.69 3.87 -2.57
N LEU A 404 2.93 4.12 -2.99
CA LEU A 404 3.29 5.36 -3.68
C LEU A 404 2.73 5.44 -5.11
N ARG A 405 2.54 4.30 -5.77
CA ARG A 405 2.10 4.23 -7.18
C ARG A 405 0.61 4.04 -7.35
N GLU A 406 -0.05 3.37 -6.41
CA GLU A 406 -1.43 2.95 -6.54
C GLU A 406 -2.37 3.92 -5.81
N GLU A 407 -3.08 4.73 -6.58
CA GLU A 407 -4.08 5.68 -6.06
C GLU A 407 -5.14 4.98 -5.19
N THR A 408 -5.47 3.74 -5.51
CA THR A 408 -6.42 2.93 -4.73
C THR A 408 -5.99 2.75 -3.28
N LEU A 409 -4.69 2.63 -2.99
CA LEU A 409 -4.19 2.51 -1.63
C LEU A 409 -4.18 3.85 -0.87
N LEU A 410 -4.12 4.97 -1.60
CA LEU A 410 -4.15 6.31 -1.02
C LEU A 410 -5.59 6.83 -0.84
N TYR A 411 -6.37 6.82 -1.92
CA TYR A 411 -7.69 7.45 -1.99
C TYR A 411 -8.85 6.47 -1.92
N GLY A 412 -8.59 5.16 -2.11
CA GLY A 412 -9.62 4.16 -2.24
C GLY A 412 -10.52 4.07 -1.01
N SER A 413 -11.79 3.82 -1.25
CA SER A 413 -12.74 3.44 -0.20
C SER A 413 -12.28 2.17 0.50
N PHE A 414 -12.73 1.99 1.73
CA PHE A 414 -12.40 0.83 2.55
C PHE A 414 -13.68 0.09 2.90
N THR A 415 -13.69 -1.21 2.65
CA THR A 415 -14.86 -2.06 2.92
C THR A 415 -14.39 -3.40 3.48
N PHE A 416 -14.85 -3.74 4.68
CA PHE A 416 -14.66 -5.09 5.22
C PHE A 416 -15.49 -6.09 4.43
N LEU A 417 -14.90 -7.26 4.26
CA LEU A 417 -15.57 -8.40 3.68
C LEU A 417 -15.76 -9.47 4.77
N PRO A 418 -17.01 -9.86 5.07
CA PRO A 418 -17.26 -10.90 6.06
C PRO A 418 -16.72 -12.23 5.53
N PHE A 419 -15.81 -12.85 6.28
CA PHE A 419 -15.28 -14.16 5.92
C PHE A 419 -16.11 -15.24 6.58
N ASN A 420 -16.93 -15.94 5.79
CA ASN A 420 -17.73 -17.06 6.27
C ASN A 420 -16.88 -18.33 6.29
N THR A 421 -16.50 -18.78 7.48
CA THR A 421 -15.97 -20.12 7.66
C THR A 421 -17.13 -21.11 7.69
N THR A 422 -17.32 -21.86 6.62
CA THR A 422 -18.43 -22.82 6.45
C THR A 422 -18.25 -24.14 7.20
N SER A 423 -17.36 -24.25 8.17
CA SER A 423 -16.94 -25.53 8.71
C SER A 423 -17.25 -25.80 10.20
N LEU A 424 -18.35 -25.31 10.75
CA LEU A 424 -18.77 -25.75 12.08
C LEU A 424 -20.17 -26.35 12.08
N PRO A 425 -20.35 -27.58 12.64
CA PRO A 425 -21.65 -28.16 12.81
C PRO A 425 -22.49 -27.35 13.80
N PRO A 426 -23.82 -27.27 13.63
CA PRO A 426 -24.70 -26.36 14.36
C PRO A 426 -24.97 -26.71 15.85
N TYR A 427 -24.12 -27.49 16.49
CA TYR A 427 -24.37 -27.99 17.84
C TYR A 427 -23.33 -27.64 18.92
N SER A 428 -22.39 -26.76 18.67
CA SER A 428 -21.49 -26.28 19.73
C SER A 428 -22.06 -25.04 20.43
N THR A 429 -22.43 -25.22 21.70
CA THR A 429 -22.93 -24.18 22.61
C THR A 429 -21.84 -23.17 23.08
N LEU A 430 -20.64 -23.27 22.55
CA LEU A 430 -19.58 -22.30 22.72
C LEU A 430 -19.69 -21.28 21.59
N ALA A 431 -19.54 -19.99 21.93
CA ALA A 431 -19.48 -18.93 20.93
C ALA A 431 -18.56 -19.34 19.79
N PRO A 432 -18.95 -19.14 18.52
CA PRO A 432 -18.12 -19.56 17.39
C PRO A 432 -16.74 -18.92 17.57
N PRO A 433 -15.65 -19.71 17.47
CA PRO A 433 -14.32 -19.13 17.50
C PRO A 433 -14.28 -18.06 16.41
N SER A 434 -13.90 -16.85 16.80
CA SER A 434 -13.77 -15.73 15.87
C SER A 434 -12.89 -16.16 14.70
N ALA A 435 -13.36 -15.97 13.47
CA ALA A 435 -12.60 -16.37 12.29
C ALA A 435 -11.20 -15.73 12.31
N PRO A 436 -10.12 -16.51 12.17
CA PRO A 436 -8.77 -15.97 12.21
C PRO A 436 -8.42 -15.17 10.95
N VAL A 437 -9.33 -15.07 9.99
CA VAL A 437 -9.11 -14.39 8.71
C VAL A 437 -9.74 -13.02 8.73
N LEU A 438 -8.93 -12.02 8.35
CA LEU A 438 -9.36 -10.66 8.09
C LEU A 438 -9.32 -10.43 6.58
N ALA A 439 -10.42 -9.93 6.03
CA ALA A 439 -10.54 -9.62 4.61
C ALA A 439 -11.13 -8.23 4.40
N PHE A 440 -10.56 -7.44 3.50
CA PHE A 440 -11.10 -6.14 3.13
C PHE A 440 -10.74 -5.75 1.70
N LEU A 441 -11.51 -4.82 1.17
CA LEU A 441 -11.37 -4.27 -0.16
C LEU A 441 -10.97 -2.79 -0.07
N ARG A 442 -10.01 -2.38 -0.89
CA ARG A 442 -9.71 -0.98 -1.21
C ARG A 442 -10.12 -0.74 -2.65
N SER A 443 -10.97 0.25 -2.91
CA SER A 443 -11.55 0.47 -4.25
C SER A 443 -11.42 1.93 -4.68
N TRP A 444 -10.93 2.15 -5.92
CA TRP A 444 -10.84 3.47 -6.55
C TRP A 444 -11.10 3.33 -8.05
N GLY A 445 -12.23 3.90 -8.51
CA GLY A 445 -12.67 3.66 -9.88
C GLY A 445 -12.86 2.16 -10.16
N CYS A 446 -12.29 1.67 -11.24
CA CYS A 446 -12.36 0.26 -11.65
C CYS A 446 -11.22 -0.61 -11.06
N VAL A 447 -10.42 -0.06 -10.17
CA VAL A 447 -9.29 -0.80 -9.56
C VAL A 447 -9.62 -1.16 -8.13
N HIS A 448 -9.52 -2.45 -7.82
CA HIS A 448 -9.79 -3.00 -6.51
C HIS A 448 -8.57 -3.76 -5.99
N PHE A 449 -8.21 -3.52 -4.74
CA PHE A 449 -7.21 -4.29 -4.01
C PHE A 449 -7.92 -5.12 -2.95
N LEU A 450 -7.88 -6.42 -3.11
CA LEU A 450 -8.32 -7.39 -2.11
C LEU A 450 -7.15 -7.72 -1.20
N VAL A 451 -7.32 -7.50 0.09
CA VAL A 451 -6.33 -7.81 1.12
C VAL A 451 -6.91 -8.90 2.01
N LEU A 452 -6.16 -9.99 2.14
CA LEU A 452 -6.53 -11.16 2.91
C LEU A 452 -5.41 -11.47 3.90
N LEU A 453 -5.75 -11.64 5.18
CA LEU A 453 -4.81 -11.94 6.25
C LEU A 453 -5.33 -13.15 7.03
N ASN A 454 -4.54 -14.20 7.10
CA ASN A 454 -4.78 -15.34 7.97
C ASN A 454 -3.91 -15.21 9.22
N LEU A 455 -4.50 -14.85 10.34
CA LEU A 455 -3.82 -14.69 11.63
C LEU A 455 -3.73 -16.02 12.39
N GLY A 456 -4.40 -17.07 11.88
CA GLY A 456 -4.47 -18.37 12.54
C GLY A 456 -3.37 -19.35 12.07
N PRO A 457 -3.16 -20.40 12.85
CA PRO A 457 -2.15 -21.44 12.58
C PRO A 457 -2.59 -22.46 11.52
N GLU A 458 -3.81 -22.36 10.99
CA GLU A 458 -4.36 -23.32 10.02
C GLU A 458 -4.54 -22.67 8.65
N ALA A 459 -4.36 -23.47 7.59
CA ALA A 459 -4.62 -23.02 6.23
C ALA A 459 -6.13 -22.83 6.00
N GLN A 460 -6.51 -21.73 5.35
CA GLN A 460 -7.89 -21.37 5.06
C GLN A 460 -8.14 -21.39 3.55
N ALA A 461 -9.24 -22.01 3.14
CA ALA A 461 -9.70 -21.94 1.75
C ALA A 461 -10.79 -20.85 1.63
N LEU A 462 -10.73 -20.06 0.57
CA LEU A 462 -11.83 -19.17 0.22
C LEU A 462 -13.00 -20.02 -0.32
N ASP A 463 -14.20 -19.72 0.17
CA ASP A 463 -15.42 -20.23 -0.45
C ASP A 463 -15.74 -19.34 -1.67
N PRO A 464 -15.95 -19.89 -2.88
CA PRO A 464 -16.35 -19.12 -4.04
C PRO A 464 -17.61 -18.28 -3.85
N ALA A 465 -18.52 -18.73 -2.98
CA ALA A 465 -19.74 -18.00 -2.61
C ALA A 465 -19.51 -16.82 -1.66
N TRP A 466 -18.29 -16.67 -1.17
CA TRP A 466 -17.95 -15.67 -0.15
C TRP A 466 -18.16 -14.23 -0.61
N ALA A 467 -17.80 -13.91 -1.85
CA ALA A 467 -17.93 -12.55 -2.37
C ALA A 467 -18.39 -12.56 -3.85
N PRO A 468 -19.69 -12.84 -4.09
CA PRO A 468 -20.21 -13.00 -5.46
C PRO A 468 -20.09 -11.71 -6.31
N SER A 469 -19.89 -10.55 -5.67
CA SER A 469 -19.72 -9.27 -6.35
C SER A 469 -18.26 -8.97 -6.74
N LEU A 470 -17.30 -9.81 -6.34
CA LEU A 470 -15.90 -9.61 -6.70
C LEU A 470 -15.56 -10.28 -8.02
N PRO A 471 -14.64 -9.71 -8.81
CA PRO A 471 -14.07 -10.40 -9.96
C PRO A 471 -13.47 -11.75 -9.56
N THR A 472 -13.66 -12.76 -10.39
CA THR A 472 -13.17 -14.13 -10.12
C THR A 472 -11.66 -14.28 -10.23
N ALA A 473 -10.98 -13.31 -10.86
CA ALA A 473 -9.55 -13.34 -11.10
C ALA A 473 -8.86 -12.05 -10.69
N GLY A 474 -7.58 -12.16 -10.37
CA GLY A 474 -6.74 -11.03 -10.03
C GLY A 474 -5.26 -11.35 -10.22
N VAL A 475 -4.40 -10.39 -9.89
CA VAL A 475 -2.95 -10.52 -9.94
C VAL A 475 -2.38 -10.27 -8.56
N PHE A 476 -1.49 -11.16 -8.12
CA PHE A 476 -0.78 -10.95 -6.86
C PHE A 476 0.10 -9.71 -6.94
N VAL A 477 -0.08 -8.82 -5.97
CA VAL A 477 0.79 -7.65 -5.78
C VAL A 477 1.94 -8.01 -4.85
N THR A 478 1.62 -8.66 -3.73
CA THR A 478 2.60 -9.17 -2.78
C THR A 478 1.98 -10.22 -1.85
N SER A 479 2.84 -10.98 -1.17
CA SER A 479 2.49 -11.87 -0.07
C SER A 479 3.56 -11.77 1.02
N THR A 480 3.24 -12.15 2.25
CA THR A 480 4.23 -12.16 3.36
C THR A 480 5.45 -13.01 3.07
N GLY A 481 5.30 -14.12 2.33
CA GLY A 481 6.39 -14.98 1.86
C GLY A 481 7.06 -14.49 0.59
N MET A 482 6.48 -13.49 -0.12
CA MET A 482 6.91 -13.02 -1.44
C MET A 482 7.07 -14.16 -2.48
N ASP A 483 6.27 -15.19 -2.34
CA ASP A 483 6.27 -16.40 -3.19
C ASP A 483 5.06 -16.49 -4.12
N ARG A 484 4.05 -15.65 -3.90
CA ARG A 484 2.87 -15.54 -4.76
C ARG A 484 3.14 -14.59 -5.91
N LEU A 485 3.09 -15.09 -7.12
CA LEU A 485 3.37 -14.31 -8.34
C LEU A 485 2.34 -14.63 -9.45
N GLY A 486 2.08 -13.64 -10.30
CA GLY A 486 1.24 -13.81 -11.47
C GLY A 486 -0.26 -13.74 -11.18
N SER A 487 -1.07 -14.26 -12.11
CA SER A 487 -2.53 -14.28 -12.00
C SER A 487 -3.01 -15.39 -11.08
N THR A 488 -4.13 -15.15 -10.40
CA THR A 488 -4.79 -16.13 -9.52
C THR A 488 -6.30 -16.08 -9.72
N SER A 489 -6.95 -17.23 -9.50
CA SER A 489 -8.41 -17.31 -9.37
C SER A 489 -8.77 -17.29 -7.91
N LEU A 490 -9.77 -16.49 -7.55
CA LEU A 490 -10.28 -16.45 -6.17
C LEU A 490 -10.95 -17.78 -5.76
N GLU A 491 -11.49 -18.53 -6.70
CA GLU A 491 -12.17 -19.82 -6.44
C GLU A 491 -11.23 -20.91 -5.92
N THR A 492 -9.95 -20.86 -6.31
CA THR A 492 -8.95 -21.88 -5.93
C THR A 492 -7.96 -21.36 -4.90
N LEU A 493 -8.15 -20.14 -4.41
CA LEU A 493 -7.22 -19.48 -3.52
C LEU A 493 -7.24 -20.12 -2.12
N ARG A 494 -6.05 -20.43 -1.62
CA ARG A 494 -5.83 -20.89 -0.26
C ARG A 494 -4.83 -19.98 0.43
N LEU A 495 -5.17 -19.55 1.64
CA LEU A 495 -4.28 -18.84 2.54
C LEU A 495 -3.51 -19.85 3.37
N GLN A 496 -2.21 -19.72 3.42
CA GLN A 496 -1.38 -20.51 4.33
C GLN A 496 -1.55 -20.01 5.78
N PRO A 497 -1.13 -20.80 6.78
CA PRO A 497 -1.02 -20.32 8.14
C PRO A 497 -0.17 -19.04 8.21
N GLU A 498 -0.60 -18.08 9.01
CA GLU A 498 0.12 -16.81 9.21
C GLU A 498 0.55 -16.13 7.90
N GLU A 499 -0.34 -16.10 6.90
CA GLU A 499 -0.09 -15.49 5.60
C GLU A 499 -0.98 -14.27 5.38
N ALA A 500 -0.39 -13.21 4.83
CA ALA A 500 -1.14 -12.10 4.24
C ALA A 500 -0.82 -11.99 2.76
N ILE A 501 -1.86 -11.72 1.95
CA ILE A 501 -1.75 -11.52 0.51
C ILE A 501 -2.51 -10.28 0.07
N VAL A 502 -1.97 -9.62 -0.94
CA VAL A 502 -2.58 -8.47 -1.61
C VAL A 502 -2.77 -8.82 -3.07
N ILE A 503 -4.01 -8.76 -3.55
CA ILE A 503 -4.40 -9.09 -4.90
C ILE A 503 -5.02 -7.84 -5.54
N LYS A 504 -4.56 -7.46 -6.72
CA LYS A 504 -5.17 -6.44 -7.55
C LYS A 504 -6.21 -7.10 -8.45
N LEU A 505 -7.48 -6.74 -8.28
CA LEU A 505 -8.60 -7.21 -9.07
C LEU A 505 -8.88 -6.22 -10.19
N PHE A 506 -9.33 -6.73 -11.32
CA PHE A 506 -9.82 -5.93 -12.43
C PHE A 506 -11.25 -6.35 -12.71
N GLU A 507 -12.15 -5.39 -12.90
CA GLU A 507 -13.44 -5.70 -13.48
C GLU A 507 -13.20 -6.40 -14.82
N SER A 508 -13.62 -7.65 -14.94
CA SER A 508 -13.70 -8.31 -16.24
C SER A 508 -14.73 -7.55 -17.04
N ASP A 509 -14.31 -6.91 -18.13
CA ASP A 509 -15.21 -6.23 -19.04
C ASP A 509 -16.39 -7.13 -19.34
N SER A 510 -17.56 -6.75 -18.88
CA SER A 510 -18.85 -7.37 -19.23
C SER A 510 -19.26 -7.00 -20.66
N TYR A 511 -18.30 -6.91 -21.58
CA TYR A 511 -18.53 -6.70 -23.00
C TYR A 511 -18.43 -8.01 -23.78
N SER A 512 -19.12 -9.06 -23.30
CA SER A 512 -19.40 -10.23 -24.13
C SER A 512 -20.76 -10.81 -23.78
N SER A 513 -21.80 -10.15 -24.25
CA SER A 513 -23.09 -10.75 -24.55
C SER A 513 -23.80 -9.96 -25.64
#